data_9f1c6c147cdb32fce6fb6f9ca50942fe
#
_entry.id   9f1c6c147cdb32fce6fb6f9ca50942fe
#
_cell.length_a   1.000
_cell.length_b   1.000
_cell.length_c   1.000
_cell.angle_alpha   90.00
_cell.angle_beta   90.00
_cell.angle_gamma   90.00
#
_symmetry.space_group_name_H-M   'P 1'
#
loop_
_entity.id
_entity.type
_entity.pdbx_description
1 polymer ?
#
loop_
_entity_poly.entity_id
_entity_poly.type
_entity_poly.pdbx_seq_one_letter_code
_entity_poly.pdbx_strand_id
1 'polypeptide(L)'
;MIIYSQKRCEELQQTEFYEGDAAHLTAEDQHFDAVSCTQVLLYVEDVPKVLSEMRRILKPGGRVVIVETDWRGVVLNSADDALTKKIFSAWDSSVPSPNLPAYLGPLLRKHGFSNIEVEAVPILNTEYTSSNFSYDMMKWISKNAVKKRVLDETERSKWLEDIEERERSGSYFFCVNRFLFSARI
;
A
#
# COMPACT_ATOMS: atom_id res chain seq x y z
N MET A 1 -12.74 -10.35 3.43
CA MET A 1 -11.32 -10.44 3.87
C MET A 1 -11.16 -11.36 5.08
N ILE A 2 -11.89 -11.19 6.17
CA ILE A 2 -11.75 -12.02 7.39
C ILE A 2 -11.79 -13.53 7.12
N ILE A 3 -12.79 -14.03 6.41
CA ILE A 3 -12.92 -15.46 6.07
C ILE A 3 -11.67 -16.00 5.36
N TYR A 4 -11.08 -15.21 4.46
CA TYR A 4 -9.86 -15.59 3.76
C TYR A 4 -8.65 -15.65 4.71
N SER A 5 -8.52 -14.66 5.60
CA SER A 5 -7.46 -14.62 6.61
C SER A 5 -7.56 -15.77 7.60
N GLN A 6 -8.77 -16.06 8.08
CA GLN A 6 -9.05 -17.20 8.97
C GLN A 6 -8.64 -18.52 8.33
N LYS A 7 -9.03 -18.75 7.05
CA LYS A 7 -8.65 -19.96 6.31
C LYS A 7 -7.13 -20.07 6.11
N ARG A 8 -6.46 -18.95 5.85
CA ARG A 8 -5.00 -18.94 5.65
C ARG A 8 -4.21 -19.20 6.93
N CYS A 9 -4.77 -18.85 8.06
CA CYS A 9 -4.15 -18.97 9.38
C CYS A 9 -4.81 -20.04 10.26
N GLU A 10 -5.53 -21.00 9.68
CA GLU A 10 -6.31 -22.00 10.44
C GLU A 10 -5.44 -22.90 11.34
N GLU A 11 -4.17 -23.06 11.01
CA GLU A 11 -3.20 -23.80 11.82
C GLU A 11 -2.59 -22.97 12.96
N LEU A 12 -2.81 -21.65 12.98
CA LEU A 12 -2.24 -20.73 13.96
C LEU A 12 -3.25 -20.48 15.10
N GLN A 13 -3.24 -21.36 16.11
CA GLN A 13 -4.19 -21.32 17.24
C GLN A 13 -4.16 -20.03 18.06
N GLN A 14 -3.07 -19.27 18.00
CA GLN A 14 -2.88 -18.01 18.74
C GLN A 14 -3.38 -16.76 17.98
N THR A 15 -4.06 -16.93 16.84
CA THR A 15 -4.55 -15.81 16.03
C THR A 15 -6.03 -15.58 16.23
N GLU A 16 -6.40 -14.30 16.40
CA GLU A 16 -7.79 -13.84 16.46
C GLU A 16 -8.03 -12.82 15.35
N PHE A 17 -9.25 -12.81 14.81
CA PHE A 17 -9.62 -11.95 13.69
C PHE A 17 -10.85 -11.14 14.03
N TYR A 18 -10.74 -9.83 13.89
CA TYR A 18 -11.82 -8.89 14.16
C TYR A 18 -12.07 -7.99 12.95
N GLU A 19 -13.33 -7.65 12.73
CA GLU A 19 -13.71 -6.58 11.82
C GLU A 19 -13.83 -5.29 12.62
N GLY A 20 -13.25 -4.19 12.13
CA GLY A 20 -13.27 -2.93 12.83
C GLY A 20 -12.75 -1.77 11.99
N ASP A 21 -12.95 -0.56 12.53
CA ASP A 21 -12.41 0.67 12.00
C ASP A 21 -11.06 0.97 12.66
N ALA A 22 -10.02 1.19 11.88
CA ALA A 22 -8.69 1.51 12.38
C ALA A 22 -8.65 2.85 13.16
N ALA A 23 -9.61 3.75 12.91
CA ALA A 23 -9.77 5.01 13.64
C ALA A 23 -10.51 4.84 14.99
N HIS A 24 -11.11 3.66 15.25
CA HIS A 24 -11.88 3.35 16.45
C HIS A 24 -11.70 1.88 16.85
N LEU A 25 -10.51 1.54 17.30
CA LEU A 25 -10.18 0.17 17.70
C LEU A 25 -10.89 -0.22 19.01
N THR A 26 -11.46 -1.42 19.03
CA THR A 26 -12.14 -1.95 20.24
C THR A 26 -11.20 -2.48 21.31
N ALA A 27 -9.88 -2.57 21.01
CA ALA A 27 -8.87 -3.00 21.96
C ALA A 27 -8.72 -2.02 23.14
N GLU A 28 -8.37 -2.56 24.31
CA GLU A 28 -8.10 -1.78 25.51
C GLU A 28 -6.81 -0.94 25.37
N ASP A 29 -6.71 0.10 26.22
CA ASP A 29 -5.50 0.93 26.30
C ASP A 29 -4.31 0.09 26.77
N GLN A 30 -3.13 0.38 26.22
CA GLN A 30 -1.86 -0.24 26.66
C GLN A 30 -1.90 -1.77 26.70
N HIS A 31 -2.54 -2.39 25.70
CA HIS A 31 -2.72 -3.83 25.65
C HIS A 31 -1.64 -4.57 24.87
N PHE A 32 -1.14 -3.99 23.77
CA PHE A 32 -0.21 -4.66 22.86
C PHE A 32 1.24 -4.20 23.03
N ASP A 33 2.18 -5.13 22.84
CA ASP A 33 3.60 -4.85 22.81
C ASP A 33 4.07 -4.31 21.45
N ALA A 34 3.33 -4.66 20.39
CA ALA A 34 3.59 -4.19 19.03
C ALA A 34 2.29 -4.07 18.21
N VAL A 35 2.27 -3.12 17.29
CA VAL A 35 1.21 -2.92 16.29
C VAL A 35 1.84 -2.87 14.92
N SER A 36 1.29 -3.60 13.95
CA SER A 36 1.68 -3.50 12.55
C SER A 36 0.52 -3.03 11.67
N CYS A 37 0.84 -2.20 10.67
CA CYS A 37 -0.11 -1.68 9.71
C CYS A 37 0.51 -1.70 8.31
N THR A 38 -0.07 -2.48 7.40
CA THR A 38 0.52 -2.68 6.08
C THR A 38 -0.50 -2.37 4.99
N GLN A 39 -0.20 -1.37 4.16
CA GLN A 39 -1.02 -0.96 3.00
C GLN A 39 -2.46 -0.58 3.40
N VAL A 40 -2.62 0.18 4.47
CA VAL A 40 -3.93 0.62 4.99
C VAL A 40 -4.03 2.14 5.04
N LEU A 41 -3.01 2.82 5.59
CA LEU A 41 -3.11 4.25 5.90
C LEU A 41 -3.29 5.13 4.67
N LEU A 42 -2.76 4.72 3.53
CA LEU A 42 -2.95 5.47 2.28
C LEU A 42 -4.42 5.55 1.84
N TYR A 43 -5.28 4.62 2.32
CA TYR A 43 -6.71 4.58 2.03
C TYR A 43 -7.58 5.23 3.12
N VAL A 44 -6.98 5.71 4.18
CA VAL A 44 -7.67 6.32 5.31
C VAL A 44 -7.69 7.84 5.16
N GLU A 45 -8.83 8.47 5.43
CA GLU A 45 -8.97 9.93 5.38
C GLU A 45 -8.32 10.61 6.59
N ASP A 46 -8.51 10.05 7.79
CA ASP A 46 -7.98 10.57 9.05
C ASP A 46 -6.81 9.72 9.58
N VAL A 47 -5.67 9.78 8.91
CA VAL A 47 -4.42 9.13 9.35
C VAL A 47 -4.03 9.55 10.78
N PRO A 48 -4.10 10.82 11.19
CA PRO A 48 -3.86 11.26 12.56
C PRO A 48 -4.65 10.47 13.60
N LYS A 49 -5.94 10.23 13.36
CA LYS A 49 -6.80 9.49 14.28
C LYS A 49 -6.35 8.03 14.41
N VAL A 50 -6.00 7.37 13.30
CA VAL A 50 -5.48 6.00 13.32
C VAL A 50 -4.17 5.91 14.09
N LEU A 51 -3.25 6.86 13.91
CA LEU A 51 -2.00 6.90 14.67
C LEU A 51 -2.24 7.10 16.17
N SER A 52 -3.25 7.89 16.55
CA SER A 52 -3.64 8.07 17.94
C SER A 52 -4.19 6.79 18.55
N GLU A 53 -5.00 6.02 17.80
CA GLU A 53 -5.51 4.72 18.24
C GLU A 53 -4.38 3.68 18.36
N MET A 54 -3.47 3.61 17.38
CA MET A 54 -2.30 2.72 17.47
C MET A 54 -1.47 3.03 18.72
N ARG A 55 -1.29 4.33 19.02
CA ARG A 55 -0.57 4.74 20.22
C ARG A 55 -1.31 4.38 21.52
N ARG A 56 -2.64 4.56 21.54
CA ARG A 56 -3.48 4.26 22.71
C ARG A 56 -3.39 2.79 23.12
N ILE A 57 -3.44 1.88 22.14
CA ILE A 57 -3.43 0.42 22.42
C ILE A 57 -2.04 -0.15 22.67
N LEU A 58 -0.96 0.58 22.37
CA LEU A 58 0.40 0.16 22.64
C LEU A 58 0.77 0.38 24.12
N LYS A 59 1.42 -0.60 24.73
CA LYS A 59 2.04 -0.48 26.05
C LYS A 59 3.17 0.56 26.03
N PRO A 60 3.51 1.18 27.17
CA PRO A 60 4.72 2.00 27.27
C PRO A 60 5.95 1.25 26.75
N GLY A 61 6.73 1.87 25.88
CA GLY A 61 7.87 1.25 25.19
C GLY A 61 7.50 0.33 24.02
N GLY A 62 6.23 0.18 23.73
CA GLY A 62 5.71 -0.60 22.59
C GLY A 62 6.16 -0.06 21.24
N ARG A 63 6.06 -0.88 20.22
CA ARG A 63 6.54 -0.61 18.86
C ARG A 63 5.41 -0.55 17.87
N VAL A 64 5.46 0.42 16.95
CA VAL A 64 4.66 0.41 15.72
C VAL A 64 5.54 0.09 14.52
N VAL A 65 5.01 -0.68 13.56
CA VAL A 65 5.60 -0.92 12.24
C VAL A 65 4.55 -0.63 11.17
N ILE A 66 4.85 0.30 10.27
CA ILE A 66 3.95 0.72 9.20
C ILE A 66 4.65 0.52 7.86
N VAL A 67 3.97 -0.13 6.91
CA VAL A 67 4.49 -0.32 5.55
C VAL A 67 3.49 0.28 4.56
N GLU A 68 3.94 1.29 3.80
CA GLU A 68 3.10 1.97 2.80
C GLU A 68 3.83 2.13 1.47
N THR A 69 3.08 2.15 0.37
CA THR A 69 3.59 2.33 -0.99
C THR A 69 3.53 3.80 -1.38
N ASP A 70 4.61 4.32 -1.98
CA ASP A 70 4.59 5.59 -2.70
C ASP A 70 4.40 5.32 -4.20
N TRP A 71 3.17 5.45 -4.67
CA TRP A 71 2.81 5.22 -6.06
C TRP A 71 3.34 6.27 -7.04
N ARG A 72 3.83 7.40 -6.57
CA ARG A 72 4.48 8.44 -7.39
C ARG A 72 5.86 8.04 -7.86
N GLY A 73 6.50 7.12 -7.15
CA GLY A 73 7.82 6.57 -7.48
C GLY A 73 7.80 5.33 -8.36
N VAL A 74 6.71 5.06 -9.09
CA VAL A 74 6.62 3.91 -10.00
C VAL A 74 7.52 4.10 -11.21
N VAL A 75 8.27 3.05 -11.52
CA VAL A 75 8.97 2.89 -12.79
C VAL A 75 8.33 1.72 -13.53
N LEU A 76 7.85 1.96 -14.72
CA LEU A 76 7.29 0.94 -15.61
C LEU A 76 7.81 1.16 -17.02
N ASN A 77 8.42 0.14 -17.64
CA ASN A 77 8.78 0.18 -19.05
C ASN A 77 7.51 0.02 -19.91
N SER A 78 7.14 1.06 -20.63
CA SER A 78 6.02 1.05 -21.57
C SER A 78 6.37 1.85 -22.84
N ALA A 79 5.69 1.58 -23.95
CA ALA A 79 5.88 2.31 -25.20
C ALA A 79 5.27 3.71 -25.13
N ASP A 80 4.26 3.92 -24.28
CA ASP A 80 3.56 5.21 -24.13
C ASP A 80 3.67 5.72 -22.68
N ASP A 81 4.78 6.43 -22.42
CA ASP A 81 5.02 7.09 -21.14
C ASP A 81 3.92 8.09 -20.76
N ALA A 82 3.33 8.78 -21.73
CA ALA A 82 2.31 9.79 -21.47
C ALA A 82 1.02 9.12 -20.99
N LEU A 83 0.58 8.05 -21.64
CA LEU A 83 -0.56 7.26 -21.22
C LEU A 83 -0.33 6.60 -19.88
N THR A 84 0.86 6.04 -19.65
CA THR A 84 1.27 5.44 -18.37
C THR A 84 1.17 6.46 -17.23
N LYS A 85 1.73 7.66 -17.39
CA LYS A 85 1.63 8.74 -16.40
C LYS A 85 0.17 9.15 -16.14
N LYS A 86 -0.66 9.21 -17.17
CA LYS A 86 -2.10 9.52 -17.06
C LYS A 86 -2.83 8.46 -16.22
N ILE A 87 -2.51 7.17 -16.41
CA ILE A 87 -3.09 6.05 -15.65
C ILE A 87 -2.68 6.12 -14.18
N PHE A 88 -1.40 6.32 -13.88
CA PHE A 88 -0.93 6.42 -12.50
C PHE A 88 -1.40 7.69 -11.80
N SER A 89 -1.55 8.81 -12.51
CA SER A 89 -2.16 10.03 -11.95
C SER A 89 -3.63 9.82 -11.58
N ALA A 90 -4.37 9.03 -12.38
CA ALA A 90 -5.75 8.66 -12.04
C ALA A 90 -5.81 7.78 -10.78
N TRP A 91 -4.85 6.89 -10.61
CA TRP A 91 -4.70 6.09 -9.41
C TRP A 91 -4.36 6.95 -8.19
N ASP A 92 -3.36 7.81 -8.29
CA ASP A 92 -2.94 8.75 -7.24
C ASP A 92 -4.13 9.56 -6.71
N SER A 93 -4.99 10.05 -7.62
CA SER A 93 -6.22 10.77 -7.26
C SER A 93 -7.35 9.88 -6.70
N SER A 94 -7.14 8.58 -6.57
CA SER A 94 -8.15 7.62 -6.08
C SER A 94 -8.01 7.30 -4.61
N VAL A 95 -6.90 7.68 -4.00
CA VAL A 95 -6.60 7.40 -2.59
C VAL A 95 -6.46 8.71 -1.82
N PRO A 96 -6.91 8.77 -0.56
CA PRO A 96 -6.84 9.98 0.27
C PRO A 96 -5.42 10.49 0.52
N SER A 97 -4.45 9.59 0.65
CA SER A 97 -3.08 9.93 1.04
C SER A 97 -2.04 9.25 0.13
N PRO A 98 -1.99 9.59 -1.18
CA PRO A 98 -1.20 8.86 -2.17
C PRO A 98 0.32 8.93 -1.97
N ASN A 99 0.83 9.94 -1.29
CA ASN A 99 2.25 10.14 -0.98
C ASN A 99 2.52 10.12 0.53
N LEU A 100 1.72 9.38 1.28
CA LEU A 100 1.82 9.27 2.74
C LEU A 100 3.27 9.03 3.24
N PRO A 101 4.09 8.16 2.63
CA PRO A 101 5.45 7.94 3.11
C PRO A 101 6.28 9.22 3.25
N ALA A 102 6.08 10.20 2.38
CA ALA A 102 6.85 11.44 2.39
C ALA A 102 6.65 12.28 3.67
N TYR A 103 5.51 12.15 4.35
CA TYR A 103 5.18 12.92 5.56
C TYR A 103 4.81 12.08 6.78
N LEU A 104 4.86 10.74 6.68
CA LEU A 104 4.52 9.85 7.79
C LEU A 104 5.48 10.01 8.98
N GLY A 105 6.77 10.22 8.74
CA GLY A 105 7.73 10.44 9.82
C GLY A 105 7.41 11.67 10.70
N PRO A 106 7.15 12.86 10.13
CA PRO A 106 6.65 14.02 10.88
C PRO A 106 5.33 13.76 11.61
N LEU A 107 4.38 13.03 10.99
CA LEU A 107 3.12 12.66 11.63
C LEU A 107 3.34 11.77 12.85
N LEU A 108 4.18 10.75 12.75
CA LEU A 108 4.53 9.88 13.87
C LEU A 108 5.09 10.69 15.05
N ARG A 109 6.04 11.61 14.80
CA ARG A 109 6.58 12.49 15.87
C ARG A 109 5.48 13.32 16.53
N LYS A 110 4.61 13.93 15.73
CA LYS A 110 3.47 14.75 16.22
C LYS A 110 2.53 13.93 17.11
N HIS A 111 2.39 12.63 16.85
CA HIS A 111 1.55 11.72 17.64
C HIS A 111 2.31 11.00 18.77
N GLY A 112 3.50 11.50 19.15
CA GLY A 112 4.23 11.03 20.33
C GLY A 112 5.01 9.73 20.13
N PHE A 113 5.30 9.36 18.88
CA PHE A 113 6.25 8.30 18.56
C PHE A 113 7.67 8.84 18.49
N SER A 114 8.62 8.03 18.90
CA SER A 114 10.06 8.32 18.95
C SER A 114 10.86 7.22 18.25
N ASN A 115 12.18 7.40 18.13
CA ASN A 115 13.09 6.41 17.52
C ASN A 115 12.57 5.93 16.14
N ILE A 116 12.20 6.90 15.30
CA ILE A 116 11.62 6.60 13.98
C ILE A 116 12.75 6.23 13.02
N GLU A 117 12.69 5.01 12.52
CA GLU A 117 13.55 4.48 11.47
C GLU A 117 12.74 4.26 10.19
N VAL A 118 13.36 4.45 9.04
CA VAL A 118 12.71 4.31 7.73
C VAL A 118 13.60 3.51 6.81
N GLU A 119 13.02 2.47 6.20
CA GLU A 119 13.69 1.64 5.19
C GLU A 119 12.89 1.64 3.89
N ALA A 120 13.59 1.69 2.76
CA ALA A 120 12.99 1.46 1.45
C ALA A 120 12.94 -0.05 1.17
N VAL A 121 11.76 -0.54 0.79
CA VAL A 121 11.51 -1.94 0.43
C VAL A 121 11.02 -1.95 -1.01
N PRO A 122 11.93 -2.01 -2.02
CA PRO A 122 11.53 -2.02 -3.41
C PRO A 122 10.79 -3.31 -3.76
N ILE A 123 9.69 -3.17 -4.51
CA ILE A 123 9.06 -4.28 -5.22
C ILE A 123 9.51 -4.19 -6.67
N LEU A 124 10.33 -5.13 -7.06
CA LEU A 124 10.87 -5.24 -8.42
C LEU A 124 10.27 -6.46 -9.10
N ASN A 125 9.69 -6.27 -10.27
CA ASN A 125 9.26 -7.34 -11.16
C ASN A 125 9.89 -7.14 -12.54
N THR A 126 10.63 -8.12 -12.99
CA THR A 126 11.23 -8.18 -14.34
C THR A 126 10.48 -9.13 -15.26
N GLU A 127 9.37 -9.70 -14.78
CA GLU A 127 8.45 -10.57 -15.50
C GLU A 127 7.00 -10.15 -15.21
N TYR A 128 6.11 -10.25 -16.22
CA TYR A 128 4.68 -9.94 -16.08
C TYR A 128 3.88 -11.23 -16.00
N THR A 129 4.02 -11.96 -14.91
CA THR A 129 3.35 -13.25 -14.66
C THR A 129 2.33 -13.15 -13.52
N SER A 130 1.36 -14.05 -13.48
CA SER A 130 0.29 -14.06 -12.46
C SER A 130 0.78 -14.27 -11.03
N SER A 131 2.03 -14.68 -10.83
CA SER A 131 2.67 -14.81 -9.53
C SER A 131 3.28 -13.49 -9.04
N ASN A 132 3.42 -12.48 -9.91
CA ASN A 132 4.08 -11.22 -9.61
C ASN A 132 3.09 -10.13 -9.16
N PHE A 133 3.52 -9.30 -8.24
CA PHE A 133 2.71 -8.21 -7.69
C PHE A 133 2.15 -7.27 -8.76
N SER A 134 2.97 -6.93 -9.75
CA SER A 134 2.57 -5.98 -10.80
C SER A 134 1.44 -6.49 -11.70
N TYR A 135 1.29 -7.80 -11.89
CA TYR A 135 0.32 -8.39 -12.81
C TYR A 135 -1.12 -7.97 -12.51
N ASP A 136 -1.58 -8.21 -11.30
CA ASP A 136 -2.93 -7.82 -10.89
C ASP A 136 -3.05 -6.31 -10.69
N MET A 137 -1.98 -5.67 -10.21
CA MET A 137 -1.97 -4.22 -9.96
C MET A 137 -2.14 -3.41 -11.24
N MET A 138 -1.45 -3.78 -12.34
CA MET A 138 -1.61 -3.07 -13.63
C MET A 138 -3.05 -3.18 -14.15
N LYS A 139 -3.66 -4.36 -14.04
CA LYS A 139 -5.06 -4.58 -14.41
C LYS A 139 -6.02 -3.76 -13.57
N TRP A 140 -5.78 -3.69 -12.27
CA TRP A 140 -6.65 -2.98 -11.34
C TRP A 140 -6.53 -1.45 -11.48
N ILE A 141 -5.31 -0.92 -11.57
CA ILE A 141 -5.04 0.50 -11.75
C ILE A 141 -5.62 1.01 -13.07
N SER A 142 -5.42 0.27 -14.17
CA SER A 142 -5.97 0.65 -15.47
C SER A 142 -7.51 0.58 -15.51
N LYS A 143 -8.11 -0.41 -14.85
CA LYS A 143 -9.57 -0.48 -14.69
C LYS A 143 -10.13 0.70 -13.89
N ASN A 144 -9.41 1.14 -12.85
CA ASN A 144 -9.77 2.33 -12.10
C ASN A 144 -9.73 3.60 -12.98
N ALA A 145 -8.72 3.73 -13.84
CA ALA A 145 -8.60 4.86 -14.76
C ALA A 145 -9.78 4.92 -15.77
N VAL A 146 -10.26 3.76 -16.26
CA VAL A 146 -11.49 3.68 -17.06
C VAL A 146 -12.72 4.12 -16.26
N LYS A 147 -12.88 3.60 -15.04
CA LYS A 147 -13.98 3.99 -14.14
C LYS A 147 -14.01 5.51 -13.91
N LYS A 148 -12.85 6.15 -13.84
CA LYS A 148 -12.70 7.60 -13.71
C LYS A 148 -12.83 8.36 -15.04
N ARG A 149 -13.08 7.68 -16.15
CA ARG A 149 -13.17 8.27 -17.51
C ARG A 149 -11.90 9.01 -17.94
N VAL A 150 -10.76 8.58 -17.45
CA VAL A 150 -9.44 9.10 -17.81
C VAL A 150 -8.97 8.49 -19.14
N LEU A 151 -9.37 7.24 -19.38
CA LEU A 151 -9.19 6.52 -20.64
C LEU A 151 -10.43 5.65 -20.93
N ASP A 152 -10.57 5.21 -22.16
CA ASP A 152 -11.58 4.22 -22.55
C ASP A 152 -11.04 2.78 -22.51
N GLU A 153 -11.91 1.78 -22.73
CA GLU A 153 -11.50 0.36 -22.71
C GLU A 153 -10.56 0.02 -23.88
N THR A 154 -10.62 0.75 -25.00
CA THR A 154 -9.72 0.54 -26.13
C THR A 154 -8.29 0.99 -25.78
N GLU A 155 -8.16 2.16 -25.19
CA GLU A 155 -6.89 2.70 -24.70
C GLU A 155 -6.31 1.79 -23.61
N ARG A 156 -7.16 1.32 -22.69
CA ARG A 156 -6.77 0.36 -21.64
C ARG A 156 -6.23 -0.94 -22.23
N SER A 157 -6.95 -1.52 -23.19
CA SER A 157 -6.55 -2.77 -23.83
C SER A 157 -5.20 -2.63 -24.52
N LYS A 158 -5.00 -1.55 -25.29
CA LYS A 158 -3.72 -1.26 -25.95
C LYS A 158 -2.57 -1.11 -24.97
N TRP A 159 -2.81 -0.46 -23.83
CA TRP A 159 -1.78 -0.29 -22.79
C TRP A 159 -1.41 -1.64 -22.14
N LEU A 160 -2.39 -2.52 -21.88
CA LEU A 160 -2.11 -3.85 -21.35
C LEU A 160 -1.41 -4.75 -22.40
N GLU A 161 -1.79 -4.63 -23.68
CA GLU A 161 -1.10 -5.33 -24.79
C GLU A 161 0.37 -4.90 -24.92
N ASP A 162 0.68 -3.61 -24.73
CA ASP A 162 2.07 -3.14 -24.69
C ASP A 162 2.84 -3.76 -23.52
N ILE A 163 2.25 -3.83 -22.33
CA ILE A 163 2.88 -4.50 -21.17
C ILE A 163 3.15 -5.98 -21.47
N GLU A 164 2.21 -6.68 -22.10
CA GLU A 164 2.40 -8.08 -22.52
C GLU A 164 3.46 -8.22 -23.61
N GLU A 165 3.59 -7.23 -24.51
CA GLU A 165 4.67 -7.22 -25.51
C GLU A 165 6.04 -6.99 -24.85
N ARG A 166 6.13 -6.13 -23.78
CA ARG A 166 7.36 -6.01 -23.00
C ARG A 166 7.76 -7.33 -22.37
N GLU A 167 6.79 -8.11 -21.86
CA GLU A 167 7.05 -9.46 -21.35
C GLU A 167 7.58 -10.40 -22.45
N ARG A 168 6.88 -10.48 -23.60
CA ARG A 168 7.30 -11.36 -24.72
C ARG A 168 8.68 -11.02 -25.28
N SER A 169 9.05 -9.75 -25.28
CA SER A 169 10.35 -9.28 -25.72
C SER A 169 11.45 -9.34 -24.66
N GLY A 170 11.13 -9.80 -23.44
CA GLY A 170 12.07 -9.82 -22.31
C GLY A 170 12.47 -8.44 -21.82
N SER A 171 11.68 -7.40 -22.11
CA SER A 171 11.95 -6.02 -21.72
C SER A 171 11.01 -5.49 -20.63
N TYR A 172 10.18 -6.36 -20.02
CA TYR A 172 9.32 -5.96 -18.94
C TYR A 172 10.13 -5.49 -17.73
N PHE A 173 9.76 -4.37 -17.18
CA PHE A 173 10.36 -3.83 -15.97
C PHE A 173 9.34 -3.02 -15.20
N PHE A 174 9.12 -3.40 -13.95
CA PHE A 174 8.29 -2.66 -13.00
C PHE A 174 9.03 -2.53 -11.68
N CYS A 175 9.05 -1.34 -11.13
CA CYS A 175 9.53 -1.10 -9.77
C CYS A 175 8.67 -0.06 -9.06
N VAL A 176 8.31 -0.34 -7.81
CA VAL A 176 7.70 0.63 -6.90
C VAL A 176 8.31 0.48 -5.50
N ASN A 177 8.54 1.59 -4.82
CA ASN A 177 9.03 1.55 -3.46
C ASN A 177 7.88 1.47 -2.46
N ARG A 178 7.98 0.51 -1.54
CA ARG A 178 7.36 0.57 -0.23
C ARG A 178 8.35 1.16 0.76
N PHE A 179 7.82 1.80 1.78
CA PHE A 179 8.61 2.33 2.88
C PHE A 179 8.10 1.71 4.17
N LEU A 180 9.03 1.06 4.89
CA LEU A 180 8.80 0.54 6.22
C LEU A 180 9.22 1.60 7.24
N PHE A 181 8.29 1.98 8.09
CA PHE A 181 8.55 2.85 9.24
C PHE A 181 8.47 2.00 10.49
N SER A 182 9.48 2.06 11.33
CA SER A 182 9.42 1.55 12.70
C SER A 182 9.55 2.70 13.69
N ALA A 183 8.80 2.65 14.80
CA ALA A 183 8.85 3.68 15.83
C ALA A 183 8.42 3.11 17.18
N ARG A 184 8.70 3.85 18.29
CA ARG A 184 8.35 3.48 19.67
C ARG A 184 7.57 4.59 20.35
N ILE A 185 6.78 4.24 21.36
CA ILE A 185 6.16 5.18 22.30
C ILE A 185 6.92 5.24 23.62
#